data_7c53d7ff57248b87c8b16eafce9d9330
#
_entry.id   7c53d7ff57248b87c8b16eafce9d9330
#
_cell.length_a   1.000
_cell.length_b   1.000
_cell.length_c   1.000
_cell.angle_alpha   90.00
_cell.angle_beta   90.00
_cell.angle_gamma   90.00
#
_symmetry.space_group_name_H-M   'P 1'
#
loop_
_entity.id
_entity.type
_entity.pdbx_description
1 polymer ?
#
loop_
_entity_poly.entity_id
_entity_poly.type
_entity_poly.pdbx_seq_one_letter_code
_entity_poly.pdbx_strand_id
1 'polypeptide(L)'
;MEVIVALGILTTGLLAVWGLLDSNYNGEKEAKAQVIGVNLAREGVELVKNMRDSNWLHVDSNKPCFYKGVEIVSCSWDSGLGAGVYSIGNQFAVDDNGNPLLFLDSANLDGKLFITDSGDYAGFYSNASTTGSKYSGYDRLITIKDICCNNAKCTDNAFNDCSVGSNLVKVGLDIEVKVNWKINDKKREAIVQDQIFNWR
;
A
#
# COMPACT_ATOMS: atom_id res chain seq x y z
N MET A 1 3.32 63.68 -7.78
CA MET A 1 2.38 62.81 -8.47
C MET A 1 3.06 61.52 -8.97
N GLU A 2 4.20 61.62 -9.65
CA GLU A 2 4.94 60.45 -10.22
C GLU A 2 5.35 59.41 -9.20
N VAL A 3 5.84 59.81 -8.03
CA VAL A 3 6.25 58.89 -6.96
C VAL A 3 5.11 58.03 -6.45
N ILE A 4 3.91 58.58 -6.32
CA ILE A 4 2.73 57.86 -5.84
C ILE A 4 2.31 56.81 -6.87
N VAL A 5 2.35 57.17 -8.16
CA VAL A 5 2.03 56.24 -9.26
C VAL A 5 3.06 55.10 -9.33
N ALA A 6 4.34 55.42 -9.22
CA ALA A 6 5.43 54.44 -9.21
C ALA A 6 5.31 53.48 -8.05
N LEU A 7 5.02 53.95 -6.83
CA LEU A 7 4.77 53.08 -5.65
C LEU A 7 3.53 52.22 -5.85
N GLY A 8 2.47 52.72 -6.47
CA GLY A 8 1.28 51.97 -6.77
C GLY A 8 1.56 50.80 -7.74
N ILE A 9 2.31 51.01 -8.79
CA ILE A 9 2.69 49.94 -9.74
C ILE A 9 3.63 48.93 -9.05
N LEU A 10 4.59 49.37 -8.28
CA LEU A 10 5.52 48.49 -7.57
C LEU A 10 4.82 47.62 -6.54
N THR A 11 3.88 48.15 -5.76
CA THR A 11 3.15 47.38 -4.78
C THR A 11 2.21 46.34 -5.41
N THR A 12 1.52 46.68 -6.49
CA THR A 12 0.67 45.75 -7.22
C THR A 12 1.49 44.65 -7.88
N GLY A 13 2.67 44.95 -8.42
CA GLY A 13 3.60 43.95 -8.95
C GLY A 13 4.11 42.98 -7.89
N LEU A 14 4.50 43.47 -6.73
CA LEU A 14 4.92 42.62 -5.60
C LEU A 14 3.81 41.70 -5.09
N LEU A 15 2.58 42.18 -4.96
CA LEU A 15 1.43 41.38 -4.56
C LEU A 15 1.12 40.26 -5.54
N ALA A 16 1.24 40.53 -6.85
CA ALA A 16 1.05 39.51 -7.89
C ALA A 16 2.13 38.40 -7.81
N VAL A 17 3.40 38.77 -7.62
CA VAL A 17 4.50 37.81 -7.44
C VAL A 17 4.30 36.96 -6.18
N TRP A 18 3.89 37.58 -5.07
CA TRP A 18 3.60 36.86 -3.82
C TRP A 18 2.50 35.83 -3.99
N GLY A 19 1.40 36.17 -4.68
CA GLY A 19 0.31 35.24 -4.96
C GLY A 19 0.76 34.04 -5.82
N LEU A 20 1.63 34.27 -6.80
CA LEU A 20 2.21 33.18 -7.60
C LEU A 20 3.11 32.26 -6.78
N LEU A 21 3.92 32.80 -5.89
CA LEU A 21 4.80 32.01 -5.02
C LEU A 21 3.99 31.12 -4.06
N ASP A 22 2.96 31.64 -3.45
CA ASP A 22 2.08 30.86 -2.54
C ASP A 22 1.37 29.74 -3.31
N SER A 23 0.84 30.03 -4.49
CA SER A 23 0.20 29.02 -5.34
C SER A 23 1.18 27.90 -5.75
N ASN A 24 2.40 28.25 -6.15
CA ASN A 24 3.43 27.27 -6.51
C ASN A 24 3.84 26.41 -5.32
N TYR A 25 4.03 27.00 -4.15
CA TYR A 25 4.39 26.27 -2.92
C TYR A 25 3.32 25.27 -2.50
N ASN A 26 2.06 25.64 -2.59
CA ASN A 26 0.95 24.73 -2.31
C ASN A 26 0.86 23.60 -3.36
N GLY A 27 1.09 23.92 -4.63
CA GLY A 27 1.15 22.93 -5.71
C GLY A 27 2.28 21.92 -5.52
N GLU A 28 3.49 22.37 -5.12
CA GLU A 28 4.63 21.49 -4.83
C GLU A 28 4.34 20.52 -3.68
N LYS A 29 3.74 21.01 -2.59
CA LYS A 29 3.34 20.16 -1.46
C LYS A 29 2.34 19.08 -1.89
N GLU A 30 1.35 19.45 -2.71
CA GLU A 30 0.34 18.52 -3.21
C GLU A 30 0.99 17.46 -4.11
N ALA A 31 1.83 17.87 -5.05
CA ALA A 31 2.54 16.96 -5.95
C ALA A 31 3.45 15.98 -5.17
N LYS A 32 4.21 16.47 -4.21
CA LYS A 32 5.05 15.63 -3.35
C LYS A 32 4.24 14.59 -2.58
N ALA A 33 3.14 14.99 -1.97
CA ALA A 33 2.30 14.06 -1.21
C ALA A 33 1.65 13.01 -2.12
N GLN A 34 1.24 13.40 -3.33
CA GLN A 34 0.70 12.47 -4.31
C GLN A 34 1.74 11.43 -4.76
N VAL A 35 2.97 11.85 -5.02
CA VAL A 35 4.06 10.92 -5.38
C VAL A 35 4.32 9.93 -4.24
N ILE A 36 4.36 10.38 -3.00
CA ILE A 36 4.51 9.51 -1.84
C ILE A 36 3.33 8.53 -1.75
N GLY A 37 2.10 9.00 -1.86
CA GLY A 37 0.90 8.16 -1.80
C GLY A 37 0.89 7.07 -2.87
N VAL A 38 1.22 7.41 -4.12
CA VAL A 38 1.31 6.43 -5.23
C VAL A 38 2.43 5.41 -4.98
N ASN A 39 3.58 5.84 -4.48
CA ASN A 39 4.69 4.92 -4.19
C ASN A 39 4.33 3.97 -3.05
N LEU A 40 3.67 4.44 -2.00
CA LEU A 40 3.17 3.59 -0.91
C LEU A 40 2.11 2.58 -1.39
N ALA A 41 1.27 2.97 -2.37
CA ALA A 41 0.32 2.05 -2.97
C ALA A 41 1.03 0.97 -3.81
N ARG A 42 2.02 1.34 -4.63
CA ARG A 42 2.84 0.39 -5.39
C ARG A 42 3.59 -0.57 -4.48
N GLU A 43 4.21 -0.05 -3.42
CA GLU A 43 4.86 -0.87 -2.40
C GLU A 43 3.89 -1.92 -1.84
N GLY A 44 2.63 -1.55 -1.55
CA GLY A 44 1.62 -2.50 -1.09
C GLY A 44 1.37 -3.65 -2.07
N VAL A 45 1.30 -3.37 -3.37
CA VAL A 45 1.17 -4.42 -4.41
C VAL A 45 2.41 -5.32 -4.44
N GLU A 46 3.60 -4.72 -4.42
CA GLU A 46 4.86 -5.49 -4.46
C GLU A 46 5.04 -6.38 -3.22
N LEU A 47 4.55 -5.95 -2.06
CA LEU A 47 4.57 -6.78 -0.86
C LEU A 47 3.68 -8.04 -1.02
N VAL A 48 2.49 -7.91 -1.61
CA VAL A 48 1.62 -9.08 -1.89
C VAL A 48 2.27 -10.01 -2.92
N LYS A 49 2.90 -9.46 -3.97
CA LYS A 49 3.67 -10.25 -4.94
C LYS A 49 4.82 -11.00 -4.27
N ASN A 50 5.56 -10.33 -3.41
CA ASN A 50 6.66 -10.95 -2.66
C ASN A 50 6.17 -12.12 -1.79
N MET A 51 5.02 -11.97 -1.11
CA MET A 51 4.43 -13.07 -0.33
C MET A 51 4.07 -14.26 -1.24
N ARG A 52 3.43 -14.04 -2.39
CA ARG A 52 3.13 -15.09 -3.36
C ARG A 52 4.40 -15.78 -3.83
N ASP A 53 5.41 -15.02 -4.23
CA ASP A 53 6.66 -15.57 -4.78
C ASP A 53 7.45 -16.34 -3.73
N SER A 54 7.44 -15.86 -2.48
CA SER A 54 7.98 -16.59 -1.34
C SER A 54 7.25 -17.92 -1.10
N ASN A 55 5.92 -17.91 -1.15
CA ASN A 55 5.12 -19.12 -1.05
C ASN A 55 5.50 -20.13 -2.15
N TRP A 56 5.67 -19.67 -3.39
CA TRP A 56 6.13 -20.52 -4.50
C TRP A 56 7.46 -21.19 -4.23
N LEU A 57 8.46 -20.46 -3.72
CA LEU A 57 9.75 -21.01 -3.36
C LEU A 57 9.64 -22.07 -2.26
N HIS A 58 8.74 -21.88 -1.31
CA HIS A 58 8.49 -22.87 -0.25
C HIS A 58 7.81 -24.13 -0.80
N VAL A 59 6.79 -23.97 -1.67
CA VAL A 59 6.13 -25.12 -2.35
C VAL A 59 7.13 -25.93 -3.15
N ASP A 60 7.95 -25.30 -3.96
CA ASP A 60 8.98 -25.99 -4.79
C ASP A 60 10.02 -26.72 -3.95
N SER A 61 10.38 -26.14 -2.78
CA SER A 61 11.37 -26.72 -1.87
C SER A 61 10.77 -27.74 -0.90
N ASN A 62 9.45 -28.01 -1.00
CA ASN A 62 8.68 -28.83 -0.05
C ASN A 62 8.90 -28.38 1.41
N LYS A 63 8.95 -27.06 1.61
CA LYS A 63 9.09 -26.42 2.91
C LYS A 63 7.77 -25.83 3.36
N PRO A 64 7.53 -25.71 4.67
CA PRO A 64 6.34 -25.05 5.18
C PRO A 64 6.34 -23.55 4.84
N CYS A 65 5.16 -23.00 4.65
CA CYS A 65 4.97 -21.55 4.63
C CYS A 65 4.79 -21.00 6.04
N PHE A 66 5.07 -19.72 6.20
CA PHE A 66 4.81 -19.02 7.46
C PHE A 66 3.75 -17.93 7.27
N TYR A 67 2.77 -17.91 8.15
CA TYR A 67 1.77 -16.85 8.22
C TYR A 67 1.59 -16.41 9.67
N LYS A 68 1.82 -15.13 9.94
CA LYS A 68 1.81 -14.54 11.29
C LYS A 68 2.71 -15.28 12.29
N GLY A 69 3.84 -15.81 11.83
CA GLY A 69 4.76 -16.60 12.67
C GLY A 69 4.29 -18.03 12.95
N VAL A 70 3.20 -18.47 12.33
CA VAL A 70 2.69 -19.85 12.44
C VAL A 70 3.09 -20.62 11.19
N GLU A 71 3.67 -21.80 11.40
CA GLU A 71 4.03 -22.73 10.34
C GLU A 71 2.80 -23.37 9.71
N ILE A 72 2.71 -23.28 8.37
CA ILE A 72 1.67 -23.93 7.56
C ILE A 72 2.32 -25.09 6.83
N VAL A 73 2.06 -26.32 7.30
CA VAL A 73 2.63 -27.55 6.73
C VAL A 73 2.19 -27.80 5.29
N SER A 74 0.94 -27.44 4.95
CA SER A 74 0.42 -27.54 3.58
C SER A 74 0.49 -26.19 2.89
N CYS A 75 1.66 -25.83 2.42
CA CYS A 75 1.90 -24.57 1.72
C CYS A 75 1.28 -24.59 0.32
N SER A 76 0.59 -23.53 -0.04
CA SER A 76 0.11 -23.23 -1.39
C SER A 76 0.58 -21.83 -1.81
N TRP A 77 0.56 -21.54 -3.10
CA TRP A 77 1.00 -20.26 -3.65
C TRP A 77 0.26 -19.03 -3.04
N ASP A 78 -0.96 -19.25 -2.59
CA ASP A 78 -1.84 -18.25 -1.99
C ASP A 78 -1.97 -18.35 -0.47
N SER A 79 -1.08 -19.11 0.19
CA SER A 79 -1.07 -19.21 1.65
C SER A 79 -0.94 -17.82 2.28
N GLY A 80 -1.91 -17.47 3.14
CA GLY A 80 -1.99 -16.14 3.75
C GLY A 80 -2.53 -15.02 2.85
N LEU A 81 -2.93 -15.33 1.60
CA LEU A 81 -3.45 -14.39 0.60
C LEU A 81 -4.94 -14.67 0.28
N GLY A 82 -5.77 -14.84 1.30
CA GLY A 82 -7.21 -15.01 1.11
C GLY A 82 -7.91 -13.71 0.67
N ALA A 83 -9.13 -13.84 0.14
CA ALA A 83 -9.97 -12.68 -0.15
C ALA A 83 -10.30 -11.91 1.14
N GLY A 84 -10.21 -10.58 1.10
CA GLY A 84 -10.47 -9.73 2.27
C GLY A 84 -9.82 -8.37 2.18
N VAL A 85 -9.98 -7.59 3.25
CA VAL A 85 -9.32 -6.29 3.43
C VAL A 85 -8.27 -6.42 4.52
N TYR A 86 -7.10 -5.88 4.26
CA TYR A 86 -5.93 -6.07 5.10
C TYR A 86 -5.15 -4.77 5.28
N SER A 87 -4.47 -4.65 6.42
CA SER A 87 -3.28 -3.84 6.55
C SER A 87 -2.04 -4.73 6.48
N ILE A 88 -0.88 -4.15 6.33
CA ILE A 88 0.37 -4.89 6.39
C ILE A 88 0.80 -4.98 7.85
N GLY A 89 0.98 -6.18 8.36
CA GLY A 89 1.53 -6.39 9.70
C GLY A 89 2.97 -5.88 9.81
N ASN A 90 3.61 -6.15 10.93
CA ASN A 90 4.96 -5.66 11.19
C ASN A 90 5.97 -6.22 10.16
N GLN A 91 6.26 -5.43 9.11
CA GLN A 91 7.17 -5.81 8.04
C GLN A 91 8.65 -5.91 8.49
N PHE A 92 8.94 -5.48 9.71
CA PHE A 92 10.27 -5.58 10.31
C PHE A 92 10.41 -6.71 11.34
N ALA A 93 9.31 -7.46 11.60
CA ALA A 93 9.43 -8.66 12.39
C ALA A 93 10.19 -9.72 11.62
N VAL A 94 11.11 -10.37 12.28
CA VAL A 94 11.87 -11.50 11.74
C VAL A 94 11.59 -12.73 12.59
N ASP A 95 11.66 -13.91 11.96
CA ASP A 95 11.65 -15.18 12.68
C ASP A 95 12.99 -15.42 13.40
N ASP A 96 13.10 -16.53 14.13
CA ASP A 96 14.33 -16.92 14.85
C ASP A 96 15.52 -17.14 13.91
N ASN A 97 15.30 -17.24 12.60
CA ASN A 97 16.32 -17.39 11.57
C ASN A 97 16.65 -16.07 10.84
N GLY A 98 16.00 -14.95 11.23
CA GLY A 98 16.22 -13.65 10.63
C GLY A 98 15.43 -13.39 9.35
N ASN A 99 14.46 -14.27 8.98
CA ASN A 99 13.62 -14.05 7.81
C ASN A 99 12.49 -13.04 8.14
N PRO A 100 12.19 -12.09 7.25
CA PRO A 100 11.15 -11.12 7.50
C PRO A 100 9.77 -11.79 7.61
N LEU A 101 9.07 -11.52 8.69
CA LEU A 101 7.69 -11.96 8.91
C LEU A 101 6.72 -10.94 8.30
N LEU A 102 6.66 -10.90 7.00
CA LEU A 102 5.67 -10.12 6.29
C LEU A 102 4.33 -10.86 6.31
N PHE A 103 3.27 -10.21 6.77
CA PHE A 103 1.92 -10.78 6.73
C PHE A 103 0.85 -9.71 6.54
N LEU A 104 -0.29 -10.13 6.01
CA LEU A 104 -1.49 -9.32 5.90
C LEU A 104 -2.30 -9.44 7.19
N ASP A 105 -2.65 -8.32 7.80
CA ASP A 105 -3.43 -8.26 9.03
C ASP A 105 -4.85 -7.76 8.77
N SER A 106 -5.84 -8.60 9.05
CA SER A 106 -7.26 -8.26 8.97
C SER A 106 -7.83 -7.66 10.26
N ALA A 107 -7.07 -7.71 11.35
CA ALA A 107 -7.54 -7.22 12.65
C ALA A 107 -7.33 -5.70 12.81
N ASN A 108 -6.34 -5.12 12.13
CA ASN A 108 -6.02 -3.70 12.21
C ASN A 108 -6.34 -3.00 10.89
N LEU A 109 -7.61 -2.66 10.67
CA LEU A 109 -8.10 -2.05 9.44
C LEU A 109 -8.02 -0.50 9.43
N ASP A 110 -7.39 0.13 10.41
CA ASP A 110 -7.18 1.57 10.36
C ASP A 110 -6.11 1.98 9.33
N GLY A 111 -5.26 1.05 8.92
CA GLY A 111 -4.29 1.20 7.83
C GLY A 111 -3.20 2.23 8.08
N LYS A 112 -3.12 2.80 9.28
CA LYS A 112 -2.18 3.88 9.61
C LYS A 112 -0.74 3.48 9.33
N LEU A 113 -0.02 4.38 8.66
CA LEU A 113 1.41 4.24 8.42
C LEU A 113 2.20 5.16 9.34
N PHE A 114 3.21 4.58 9.97
CA PHE A 114 4.15 5.29 10.84
C PHE A 114 5.51 5.36 10.13
N ILE A 115 6.18 6.49 10.27
CA ILE A 115 7.56 6.67 9.81
C ILE A 115 8.50 6.57 11.01
N THR A 116 9.56 5.81 10.88
CA THR A 116 10.57 5.68 11.93
C THR A 116 11.58 6.82 11.81
N ASP A 117 11.75 7.60 12.87
CA ASP A 117 12.61 8.79 12.87
C ASP A 117 14.06 8.48 13.28
N SER A 118 14.36 7.28 13.78
CA SER A 118 15.69 6.93 14.30
C SER A 118 16.01 5.46 14.13
N GLY A 119 17.31 5.13 14.18
CA GLY A 119 17.83 3.77 14.05
C GLY A 119 18.07 3.33 12.60
N ASP A 120 18.34 2.03 12.41
CA ASP A 120 18.67 1.44 11.11
C ASP A 120 17.53 1.51 10.10
N TYR A 121 16.31 1.74 10.57
CA TYR A 121 15.09 1.84 9.76
C TYR A 121 14.54 3.26 9.66
N ALA A 122 15.38 4.27 9.91
CA ALA A 122 14.97 5.67 9.78
C ALA A 122 14.48 5.98 8.37
N GLY A 123 13.29 6.59 8.26
CA GLY A 123 12.65 6.92 6.97
C GLY A 123 11.77 5.82 6.38
N PHE A 124 11.70 4.62 6.99
CA PHE A 124 10.81 3.56 6.53
C PHE A 124 9.38 3.74 7.06
N TYR A 125 8.41 3.37 6.22
CA TYR A 125 7.00 3.34 6.58
C TYR A 125 6.61 1.95 7.08
N SER A 126 5.92 1.88 8.21
CA SER A 126 5.38 0.63 8.76
C SER A 126 4.01 0.82 9.37
N ASN A 127 3.22 -0.24 9.48
CA ASN A 127 1.94 -0.21 10.22
C ASN A 127 2.11 -0.38 11.74
N ALA A 128 3.32 -0.66 12.21
CA ALA A 128 3.60 -0.81 13.62
C ALA A 128 4.04 0.53 14.23
N SER A 129 3.34 0.94 15.29
CA SER A 129 3.80 2.04 16.14
C SER A 129 4.86 1.49 17.08
N THR A 130 6.12 1.79 16.79
CA THR A 130 7.28 1.44 17.63
C THR A 130 7.80 2.69 18.35
N THR A 131 8.62 2.49 19.38
CA THR A 131 9.28 3.60 20.08
C THR A 131 10.13 4.41 19.08
N GLY A 132 9.88 5.71 18.97
CA GLY A 132 10.54 6.59 18.00
C GLY A 132 9.88 6.64 16.63
N SER A 133 8.70 6.03 16.44
CA SER A 133 7.92 6.19 15.23
C SER A 133 6.84 7.27 15.38
N LYS A 134 6.53 7.95 14.27
CA LYS A 134 5.54 9.02 14.18
C LYS A 134 4.53 8.69 13.09
N TYR A 135 3.26 8.99 13.33
CA TYR A 135 2.24 8.86 12.29
C TYR A 135 2.59 9.72 11.07
N SER A 136 2.63 9.11 9.91
CA SER A 136 3.09 9.75 8.67
C SER A 136 2.03 10.63 8.00
N GLY A 137 0.77 10.50 8.40
CA GLY A 137 -0.37 11.14 7.74
C GLY A 137 -0.96 10.34 6.59
N TYR A 138 -0.45 9.14 6.33
CA TYR A 138 -0.96 8.22 5.30
C TYR A 138 -1.58 6.98 5.93
N ASP A 139 -2.70 6.54 5.36
CA ASP A 139 -3.36 5.28 5.70
C ASP A 139 -3.36 4.39 4.47
N ARG A 140 -2.96 3.12 4.58
CA ARG A 140 -2.90 2.14 3.48
C ARG A 140 -3.73 0.92 3.80
N LEU A 141 -4.64 0.57 2.90
CA LEU A 141 -5.42 -0.66 2.94
C LEU A 141 -5.21 -1.45 1.66
N ILE A 142 -5.16 -2.75 1.79
CA ILE A 142 -5.02 -3.72 0.70
C ILE A 142 -6.30 -4.54 0.66
N THR A 143 -6.97 -4.52 -0.47
CA THR A 143 -8.14 -5.37 -0.74
C THR A 143 -7.72 -6.47 -1.71
N ILE A 144 -7.94 -7.72 -1.33
CA ILE A 144 -7.68 -8.88 -2.17
C ILE A 144 -9.02 -9.54 -2.48
N LYS A 145 -9.21 -9.89 -3.75
CA LYS A 145 -10.33 -10.67 -4.25
C LYS A 145 -9.80 -11.85 -5.04
N ASP A 146 -10.51 -12.97 -4.99
CA ASP A 146 -10.14 -14.15 -5.74
C ASP A 146 -10.55 -14.02 -7.21
N ILE A 147 -9.68 -14.40 -8.13
CA ILE A 147 -10.03 -14.58 -9.54
C ILE A 147 -10.29 -16.07 -9.73
N CYS A 148 -11.52 -16.41 -10.13
CA CYS A 148 -11.99 -17.78 -10.23
C CYS A 148 -12.26 -18.14 -11.68
N CYS A 149 -11.86 -19.36 -12.07
CA CYS A 149 -12.21 -19.94 -13.36
C CYS A 149 -13.11 -21.15 -13.17
N ASN A 150 -14.13 -21.26 -14.03
CA ASN A 150 -14.83 -22.50 -14.30
C ASN A 150 -14.15 -23.17 -15.49
N ASN A 151 -14.11 -24.49 -15.55
CA ASN A 151 -13.43 -25.32 -16.57
C ASN A 151 -13.57 -24.85 -18.05
N ALA A 152 -14.47 -23.92 -18.35
CA ALA A 152 -14.73 -23.38 -19.68
C ALA A 152 -14.45 -21.89 -19.86
N LYS A 153 -14.49 -21.07 -18.81
CA LYS A 153 -14.27 -19.61 -18.89
C LYS A 153 -13.79 -19.06 -17.55
N CYS A 154 -12.69 -18.31 -17.61
CA CYS A 154 -12.35 -17.39 -16.52
C CYS A 154 -13.31 -16.20 -16.61
N THR A 155 -14.03 -15.92 -15.56
CA THR A 155 -14.83 -14.70 -15.48
C THR A 155 -13.89 -13.60 -14.97
N ASP A 156 -13.83 -12.49 -15.70
CA ASP A 156 -13.07 -11.29 -15.30
C ASP A 156 -13.64 -10.63 -14.02
N ASN A 157 -14.66 -11.25 -13.44
CA ASN A 157 -15.26 -10.79 -12.18
C ASN A 157 -14.45 -11.35 -11.01
N ALA A 158 -13.78 -10.45 -10.31
CA ALA A 158 -13.16 -10.75 -9.03
C ALA A 158 -14.25 -11.13 -8.02
N PHE A 159 -14.24 -12.38 -7.57
CA PHE A 159 -15.15 -12.88 -6.55
C PHE A 159 -14.51 -12.69 -5.17
N ASN A 160 -15.34 -12.48 -4.15
CA ASN A 160 -14.83 -12.42 -2.78
C ASN A 160 -14.32 -13.77 -2.29
N ASP A 161 -14.75 -14.88 -2.91
CA ASP A 161 -14.35 -16.23 -2.56
C ASP A 161 -14.76 -17.22 -3.68
N CYS A 162 -13.82 -18.06 -4.14
CA CYS A 162 -14.08 -19.11 -5.14
C CYS A 162 -14.81 -20.32 -4.55
N SER A 163 -14.95 -20.46 -3.25
CA SER A 163 -15.64 -21.59 -2.60
C SER A 163 -17.16 -21.52 -2.76
N VAL A 164 -17.72 -20.38 -3.15
CA VAL A 164 -19.17 -20.14 -3.27
C VAL A 164 -19.68 -20.53 -4.65
N GLY A 165 -19.32 -21.71 -5.16
CA GLY A 165 -19.88 -22.20 -6.41
C GLY A 165 -19.26 -23.54 -6.78
N SER A 166 -20.09 -24.53 -7.11
CA SER A 166 -19.61 -25.81 -7.59
C SER A 166 -18.78 -25.63 -8.87
N ASN A 167 -17.53 -26.08 -8.84
CA ASN A 167 -16.56 -26.13 -9.94
C ASN A 167 -15.79 -24.81 -10.26
N LEU A 168 -15.70 -23.88 -9.33
CA LEU A 168 -14.81 -22.73 -9.46
C LEU A 168 -13.43 -23.05 -8.87
N VAL A 169 -12.39 -22.81 -9.64
CA VAL A 169 -10.99 -22.96 -9.22
C VAL A 169 -10.38 -21.55 -9.12
N LYS A 170 -9.71 -21.27 -8.02
CA LYS A 170 -8.95 -20.06 -7.85
C LYS A 170 -7.71 -20.08 -8.73
N VAL A 171 -7.61 -19.14 -9.64
CA VAL A 171 -6.52 -19.05 -10.61
C VAL A 171 -5.66 -17.79 -10.40
N GLY A 172 -6.13 -16.83 -9.64
CA GLY A 172 -5.41 -15.59 -9.40
C GLY A 172 -6.02 -14.78 -8.27
N LEU A 173 -5.43 -13.63 -8.07
CA LEU A 173 -5.84 -12.60 -7.11
C LEU A 173 -5.94 -11.26 -7.82
N ASP A 174 -7.01 -10.53 -7.57
CA ASP A 174 -7.16 -9.12 -7.90
C ASP A 174 -6.83 -8.31 -6.65
N ILE A 175 -5.83 -7.45 -6.74
CA ILE A 175 -5.27 -6.70 -5.63
C ILE A 175 -5.56 -5.23 -5.87
N GLU A 176 -6.24 -4.59 -4.94
CA GLU A 176 -6.42 -3.15 -4.89
C GLU A 176 -5.74 -2.59 -3.65
N VAL A 177 -4.79 -1.69 -3.85
CA VAL A 177 -4.15 -0.97 -2.76
C VAL A 177 -4.59 0.47 -2.78
N LYS A 178 -5.22 0.90 -1.71
CA LYS A 178 -5.72 2.25 -1.50
C LYS A 178 -4.92 2.95 -0.42
N VAL A 179 -4.36 4.11 -0.76
CA VAL A 179 -3.66 4.99 0.18
C VAL A 179 -4.42 6.28 0.30
N ASN A 180 -4.75 6.67 1.52
CA ASN A 180 -5.46 7.92 1.84
C ASN A 180 -4.53 8.87 2.60
N TRP A 181 -4.66 10.17 2.34
CA TRP A 181 -4.00 11.23 3.12
C TRP A 181 -4.82 12.52 3.11
N LYS A 182 -4.38 13.51 3.87
CA LYS A 182 -5.01 14.83 3.92
C LYS A 182 -3.99 15.94 3.63
N ILE A 183 -4.39 16.91 2.82
CA ILE A 183 -3.66 18.16 2.60
C ILE A 183 -4.64 19.31 2.73
N ASN A 184 -4.34 20.30 3.59
CA ASN A 184 -5.20 21.46 3.81
C ASN A 184 -6.67 21.04 4.06
N ASP A 185 -6.88 20.05 4.95
CA ASP A 185 -8.18 19.43 5.28
C ASP A 185 -8.92 18.75 4.12
N LYS A 186 -8.36 18.72 2.92
CA LYS A 186 -8.89 17.99 1.78
C LYS A 186 -8.37 16.55 1.80
N LYS A 187 -9.29 15.59 1.75
CA LYS A 187 -8.96 14.18 1.59
C LYS A 187 -8.46 13.93 0.17
N ARG A 188 -7.40 13.17 0.04
CA ARG A 188 -6.81 12.68 -1.21
C ARG A 188 -6.65 11.17 -1.12
N GLU A 189 -6.67 10.52 -2.25
CA GLU A 189 -6.44 9.08 -2.34
C GLU A 189 -5.61 8.74 -3.57
N ALA A 190 -4.86 7.65 -3.48
CA ALA A 190 -4.24 6.97 -4.59
C ALA A 190 -4.66 5.51 -4.56
N ILE A 191 -5.03 4.97 -5.71
CA ILE A 191 -5.43 3.58 -5.86
C ILE A 191 -4.52 2.97 -6.92
N VAL A 192 -3.93 1.82 -6.60
CA VAL A 192 -3.19 0.99 -7.55
C VAL A 192 -3.84 -0.39 -7.53
N GLN A 193 -4.14 -0.90 -8.71
CA GLN A 193 -4.72 -2.22 -8.90
C GLN A 193 -3.77 -3.06 -9.73
N ASP A 194 -3.70 -4.36 -9.42
CA ASP A 194 -2.95 -5.34 -10.18
C ASP A 194 -3.57 -6.73 -10.02
N GLN A 195 -3.32 -7.58 -11.00
CA GLN A 195 -3.78 -8.95 -11.01
C GLN A 195 -2.59 -9.90 -11.05
N ILE A 196 -2.57 -10.83 -10.12
CA ILE A 196 -1.54 -11.86 -10.07
C ILE A 196 -2.19 -13.23 -10.24
N PHE A 197 -1.54 -14.08 -11.01
CA PHE A 197 -2.08 -15.38 -11.36
C PHE A 197 -1.19 -16.51 -10.83
N ASN A 198 -1.82 -17.67 -10.65
CA ASN A 198 -1.13 -18.92 -10.49
C ASN A 198 -0.66 -19.39 -11.88
N TRP A 199 0.61 -19.15 -12.22
CA TRP A 199 1.18 -19.42 -13.52
C TRP A 199 1.95 -20.75 -13.60
N ARG A 200 1.79 -21.62 -12.58
CA ARG A 200 2.31 -23.00 -12.54
C ARG A 200 1.21 -24.02 -12.46
#